data_e08ff7af6fe38d97ba298f715fa9e3ab
#
_entry.id   e08ff7af6fe38d97ba298f715fa9e3ab
#
_cell.length_a   1.000
_cell.length_b   1.000
_cell.length_c   1.000
_cell.angle_alpha   90.00
_cell.angle_beta   90.00
_cell.angle_gamma   90.00
#
_symmetry.space_group_name_H-M   'P 1'
#
loop_
_entity.id
_entity.type
_entity.pdbx_description
1 polymer ?
#
loop_
_entity_poly.entity_id
_entity_poly.type
_entity_poly.pdbx_seq_one_letter_code
_entity_poly.pdbx_strand_id
1 'polypeptide(L)'
;MARPDPLSKLIEQLQRLPGIGAKSAQRLAFHVLKTPREEVDRLADAMRDVKDHVTYCTTCSNITDVDPCVYCTSEGRNHKLICVVEEPQNVTAIEKTRDFKGVYHVLMGALSPLQGVGPDELKIKSLLTRVGEGGVEEIILATNPNVEGEATALYLARLLKPLGVRVTRIAMGVPVGSDLEYADEVTIHKAMEGRREV
;
A
#
# COMPACT_ATOMS: atom_id res chain seq x y z
N MET A 1 6.42 -43.87 -2.33
CA MET A 1 7.71 -43.66 -1.65
C MET A 1 7.53 -42.63 -0.55
N ALA A 2 7.86 -42.95 0.69
CA ALA A 2 7.83 -42.02 1.81
C ALA A 2 8.91 -40.94 1.58
N ARG A 3 8.54 -39.63 1.66
CA ARG A 3 9.52 -38.55 1.64
C ARG A 3 10.15 -38.40 3.03
N PRO A 4 11.42 -37.97 3.13
CA PRO A 4 12.00 -37.60 4.43
C PRO A 4 11.14 -36.51 5.11
N ASP A 5 10.87 -36.70 6.42
CA ASP A 5 10.04 -35.78 7.20
C ASP A 5 10.43 -34.28 7.08
N PRO A 6 11.70 -33.87 7.12
CA PRO A 6 12.08 -32.48 6.94
C PRO A 6 11.69 -31.89 5.56
N LEU A 7 11.80 -32.70 4.50
CA LEU A 7 11.40 -32.23 3.14
C LEU A 7 9.89 -32.09 3.04
N SER A 8 9.12 -32.97 3.63
CA SER A 8 7.65 -32.90 3.68
C SER A 8 7.21 -31.64 4.44
N LYS A 9 7.81 -31.38 5.59
CA LYS A 9 7.55 -30.16 6.39
C LYS A 9 7.83 -28.88 5.60
N LEU A 10 8.94 -28.81 4.88
CA LEU A 10 9.26 -27.65 4.05
C LEU A 10 8.21 -27.45 2.95
N ILE A 11 7.78 -28.53 2.27
CA ILE A 11 6.73 -28.46 1.24
C ILE A 11 5.43 -27.91 1.82
N GLU A 12 5.01 -28.40 2.99
CA GLU A 12 3.81 -27.92 3.67
C GLU A 12 3.89 -26.42 4.02
N GLN A 13 5.02 -25.95 4.53
CA GLN A 13 5.19 -24.53 4.85
C GLN A 13 5.17 -23.66 3.59
N LEU A 14 5.80 -24.11 2.52
CA LEU A 14 5.79 -23.40 1.25
C LEU A 14 4.39 -23.31 0.61
N GLN A 15 3.54 -24.35 0.81
CA GLN A 15 2.15 -24.33 0.34
C GLN A 15 1.26 -23.31 1.06
N ARG A 16 1.66 -22.83 2.24
CA ARG A 16 0.93 -21.79 2.97
C ARG A 16 1.14 -20.40 2.37
N LEU A 17 2.14 -20.25 1.51
CA LEU A 17 2.40 -18.98 0.86
C LEU A 17 1.38 -18.76 -0.27
N PRO A 18 0.78 -17.56 -0.38
CA PRO A 18 -0.20 -17.25 -1.41
C PRO A 18 0.40 -17.45 -2.81
N GLY A 19 -0.38 -18.06 -3.71
CA GLY A 19 0.06 -18.37 -5.07
C GLY A 19 0.97 -19.61 -5.22
N ILE A 20 1.36 -20.29 -4.13
CA ILE A 20 2.22 -21.47 -4.19
C ILE A 20 1.37 -22.74 -4.03
N GLY A 21 1.10 -23.41 -5.14
CA GLY A 21 0.44 -24.71 -5.16
C GLY A 21 1.41 -25.87 -4.88
N ALA A 22 0.85 -27.10 -4.72
CA ALA A 22 1.61 -28.31 -4.38
C ALA A 22 2.80 -28.61 -5.30
N LYS A 23 2.63 -28.44 -6.62
CA LYS A 23 3.74 -28.66 -7.58
C LYS A 23 4.86 -27.64 -7.43
N SER A 24 4.53 -26.37 -7.23
CA SER A 24 5.51 -25.30 -7.03
C SER A 24 6.25 -25.46 -5.71
N ALA A 25 5.52 -25.75 -4.61
CA ALA A 25 6.12 -26.02 -3.31
C ALA A 25 7.11 -27.19 -3.36
N GLN A 26 6.75 -28.28 -4.05
CA GLN A 26 7.65 -29.41 -4.25
C GLN A 26 8.91 -29.01 -5.01
N ARG A 27 8.77 -28.26 -6.13
CA ARG A 27 9.92 -27.78 -6.91
C ARG A 27 10.85 -26.90 -6.06
N LEU A 28 10.28 -25.96 -5.30
CA LEU A 28 11.04 -25.08 -4.41
C LEU A 28 11.79 -25.87 -3.33
N ALA A 29 11.13 -26.83 -2.68
CA ALA A 29 11.77 -27.66 -1.65
C ALA A 29 12.93 -28.49 -2.20
N PHE A 30 12.80 -29.06 -3.41
CA PHE A 30 13.90 -29.76 -4.08
C PHE A 30 15.01 -28.79 -4.54
N HIS A 31 14.69 -27.55 -4.88
CA HIS A 31 15.71 -26.53 -5.15
C HIS A 31 16.50 -26.23 -3.89
N VAL A 32 15.83 -25.94 -2.76
CA VAL A 32 16.48 -25.72 -1.46
C VAL A 32 17.40 -26.89 -1.08
N LEU A 33 16.97 -28.16 -1.29
CA LEU A 33 17.79 -29.33 -1.01
C LEU A 33 19.11 -29.36 -1.80
N LYS A 34 19.13 -28.81 -3.01
CA LYS A 34 20.31 -28.77 -3.89
C LYS A 34 21.14 -27.50 -3.72
N THR A 35 20.59 -26.48 -3.10
CA THR A 35 21.25 -25.18 -2.89
C THR A 35 22.31 -25.32 -1.78
N PRO A 36 23.47 -24.64 -1.90
CA PRO A 36 24.48 -24.59 -0.84
C PRO A 36 23.88 -24.07 0.48
N ARG A 37 24.33 -24.66 1.60
CA ARG A 37 23.85 -24.34 2.95
C ARG A 37 23.85 -22.82 3.24
N GLU A 38 24.90 -22.14 2.89
CA GLU A 38 25.07 -20.69 3.11
C GLU A 38 24.01 -19.85 2.41
N GLU A 39 23.54 -20.25 1.23
CA GLU A 39 22.46 -19.55 0.52
C GLU A 39 21.11 -19.80 1.15
N VAL A 40 20.88 -21.01 1.64
CA VAL A 40 19.66 -21.36 2.36
C VAL A 40 19.58 -20.59 3.67
N ASP A 41 20.70 -20.51 4.41
CA ASP A 41 20.77 -19.77 5.67
C ASP A 41 20.52 -18.27 5.42
N ARG A 42 21.10 -17.64 4.38
CA ARG A 42 20.81 -16.26 4.00
C ARG A 42 19.33 -16.02 3.71
N LEU A 43 18.67 -16.94 3.02
CA LEU A 43 17.23 -16.84 2.76
C LEU A 43 16.41 -16.94 4.05
N ALA A 44 16.75 -17.89 4.91
CA ALA A 44 16.10 -18.08 6.20
C ALA A 44 16.28 -16.86 7.12
N ASP A 45 17.48 -16.29 7.15
CA ASP A 45 17.77 -15.08 7.92
C ASP A 45 17.01 -13.87 7.39
N ALA A 46 16.98 -13.65 6.07
CA ALA A 46 16.19 -12.57 5.47
C ALA A 46 14.69 -12.67 5.82
N MET A 47 14.12 -13.89 5.89
CA MET A 47 12.73 -14.09 6.33
C MET A 47 12.52 -13.71 7.80
N ARG A 48 13.49 -14.01 8.68
CA ARG A 48 13.45 -13.63 10.09
C ARG A 48 13.59 -12.12 10.25
N ASP A 49 14.56 -11.51 9.57
CA ASP A 49 14.86 -10.10 9.63
C ASP A 49 13.65 -9.23 9.30
N VAL A 50 12.85 -9.63 8.30
CA VAL A 50 11.58 -8.95 8.00
C VAL A 50 10.62 -8.96 9.19
N LYS A 51 10.55 -10.06 9.94
CA LYS A 51 9.67 -10.18 11.11
C LYS A 51 10.20 -9.44 12.33
N ASP A 52 11.52 -9.38 12.48
CA ASP A 52 12.17 -8.85 13.68
C ASP A 52 12.42 -7.33 13.56
N HIS A 53 12.66 -6.81 12.35
CA HIS A 53 13.08 -5.42 12.14
C HIS A 53 12.08 -4.56 11.35
N VAL A 54 11.11 -5.15 10.62
CA VAL A 54 10.12 -4.36 9.88
C VAL A 54 8.86 -4.18 10.71
N THR A 55 8.47 -2.93 10.92
CA THR A 55 7.30 -2.52 11.68
C THR A 55 6.48 -1.47 10.91
N TYR A 56 5.43 -0.95 11.54
CA TYR A 56 4.65 0.15 11.00
C TYR A 56 5.03 1.46 11.69
N CYS A 57 5.26 2.50 10.88
CA CYS A 57 5.53 3.84 11.36
C CYS A 57 4.37 4.35 12.23
N THR A 58 4.66 4.80 13.44
CA THR A 58 3.68 5.32 14.40
C THR A 58 2.95 6.56 13.87
N THR A 59 3.60 7.36 13.00
CA THR A 59 3.04 8.60 12.44
C THR A 59 2.16 8.36 11.21
N CYS A 60 2.57 7.49 10.28
CA CYS A 60 1.91 7.38 8.98
C CYS A 60 1.43 5.97 8.62
N SER A 61 1.69 4.98 9.45
CA SER A 61 1.36 3.56 9.26
C SER A 61 2.02 2.92 8.02
N ASN A 62 3.04 3.55 7.40
CA ASN A 62 3.84 2.89 6.37
C ASN A 62 4.78 1.86 6.99
N ILE A 63 5.18 0.84 6.23
CA ILE A 63 6.22 -0.11 6.64
C ILE A 63 7.57 0.58 6.76
N THR A 64 8.34 0.23 7.78
CA THR A 64 9.64 0.84 8.07
C THR A 64 10.47 -0.05 8.99
N ASP A 65 11.78 0.13 8.94
CA ASP A 65 12.77 -0.42 9.88
C ASP A 65 13.19 0.59 10.95
N VAL A 66 12.82 1.86 10.78
CA VAL A 66 13.11 2.95 11.72
C VAL A 66 11.83 3.74 12.01
N ASP A 67 11.47 3.94 13.26
CA ASP A 67 10.26 4.66 13.65
C ASP A 67 10.58 6.00 14.35
N PRO A 68 10.03 7.15 13.87
CA PRO A 68 9.21 7.32 12.68
C PRO A 68 10.00 7.09 11.37
N CYS A 69 9.27 6.72 10.29
CA CYS A 69 9.89 6.37 9.01
C CYS A 69 10.61 7.54 8.34
N VAL A 70 11.49 7.23 7.38
CA VAL A 70 12.28 8.22 6.63
C VAL A 70 11.44 9.31 5.95
N TYR A 71 10.21 9.01 5.54
CA TYR A 71 9.32 10.01 4.95
C TYR A 71 8.75 10.98 5.99
N CYS A 72 8.52 10.52 7.21
CA CYS A 72 8.00 11.34 8.31
C CYS A 72 9.07 12.20 8.98
N THR A 73 10.34 11.83 8.91
CA THR A 73 11.44 12.55 9.55
C THR A 73 12.23 13.44 8.61
N SER A 74 12.05 13.29 7.28
CA SER A 74 12.82 14.05 6.30
C SER A 74 12.45 15.54 6.29
N GLU A 75 13.41 16.40 6.60
CA GLU A 75 13.28 17.86 6.51
C GLU A 75 13.08 18.36 5.07
N GLY A 76 13.51 17.60 4.07
CA GLY A 76 13.33 17.94 2.66
C GLY A 76 11.91 17.73 2.13
N ARG A 77 10.97 17.23 2.96
CA ARG A 77 9.58 17.00 2.59
C ARG A 77 8.64 18.08 3.10
N ASN A 78 7.60 18.34 2.34
CA ASN A 78 6.54 19.23 2.75
C ASN A 78 5.55 18.51 3.67
N HIS A 79 5.70 18.70 4.97
CA HIS A 79 4.83 18.11 5.98
C HIS A 79 3.40 18.68 6.01
N LYS A 80 3.15 19.78 5.31
CA LYS A 80 1.81 20.38 5.15
C LYS A 80 0.96 19.66 4.09
N LEU A 81 1.59 18.78 3.30
CA LEU A 81 0.97 18.03 2.20
C LEU A 81 1.00 16.54 2.52
N ILE A 82 -0.17 15.94 2.75
CA ILE A 82 -0.30 14.51 3.05
C ILE A 82 -0.95 13.79 1.88
N CYS A 83 -0.31 12.73 1.37
CA CYS A 83 -0.91 11.79 0.44
C CYS A 83 -1.44 10.58 1.21
N VAL A 84 -2.75 10.36 1.15
CA VAL A 84 -3.43 9.24 1.81
C VAL A 84 -3.61 8.10 0.82
N VAL A 85 -3.08 6.93 1.17
CA VAL A 85 -3.11 5.71 0.36
C VAL A 85 -3.71 4.55 1.15
N GLU A 86 -4.15 3.50 0.46
CA GLU A 86 -4.73 2.31 1.09
C GLU A 86 -3.65 1.43 1.72
N GLU A 87 -2.56 1.16 0.98
CA GLU A 87 -1.57 0.16 1.35
C GLU A 87 -0.14 0.70 1.24
N PRO A 88 0.83 0.15 2.00
CA PRO A 88 2.24 0.58 1.94
C PRO A 88 2.85 0.51 0.54
N GLN A 89 2.47 -0.49 -0.28
CA GLN A 89 2.97 -0.61 -1.64
C GLN A 89 2.57 0.56 -2.55
N ASN A 90 1.46 1.25 -2.25
CA ASN A 90 1.05 2.44 -2.97
C ASN A 90 2.05 3.60 -2.75
N VAL A 91 2.61 3.72 -1.54
CA VAL A 91 3.70 4.68 -1.26
C VAL A 91 4.87 4.42 -2.21
N THR A 92 5.29 3.17 -2.32
CA THR A 92 6.39 2.79 -3.22
C THR A 92 6.10 3.13 -4.69
N ALA A 93 4.85 2.97 -5.12
CA ALA A 93 4.44 3.32 -6.49
C ALA A 93 4.53 4.83 -6.75
N ILE A 94 4.10 5.66 -5.80
CA ILE A 94 4.19 7.13 -5.92
C ILE A 94 5.65 7.58 -5.86
N GLU A 95 6.47 7.03 -4.96
CA GLU A 95 7.88 7.40 -4.82
C GLU A 95 8.72 7.08 -6.08
N LYS A 96 8.34 6.09 -6.87
CA LYS A 96 9.00 5.82 -8.17
C LYS A 96 8.95 6.99 -9.13
N THR A 97 7.96 7.88 -9.02
CA THR A 97 7.87 9.08 -9.86
C THR A 97 8.94 10.11 -9.52
N ARG A 98 9.44 10.13 -8.27
CA ARG A 98 10.38 11.11 -7.70
C ARG A 98 9.86 12.56 -7.64
N ASP A 99 8.60 12.80 -7.99
CA ASP A 99 8.01 14.15 -8.09
C ASP A 99 7.29 14.56 -6.80
N PHE A 100 6.71 13.60 -6.08
CA PHE A 100 5.97 13.90 -4.86
C PHE A 100 6.91 14.24 -3.71
N LYS A 101 6.72 15.44 -3.15
CA LYS A 101 7.55 15.97 -2.04
C LYS A 101 6.81 16.08 -0.71
N GLY A 102 5.55 15.66 -0.65
CA GLY A 102 4.79 15.59 0.60
C GLY A 102 5.12 14.36 1.45
N VAL A 103 4.37 14.17 2.50
CA VAL A 103 4.42 12.99 3.38
C VAL A 103 3.21 12.08 3.14
N TYR A 104 3.21 10.91 3.76
CA TYR A 104 2.18 9.90 3.53
C TYR A 104 1.33 9.62 4.75
N HIS A 105 0.17 9.03 4.51
CA HIS A 105 -0.62 8.32 5.51
C HIS A 105 -1.23 7.07 4.88
N VAL A 106 -0.97 5.90 5.48
CA VAL A 106 -1.45 4.61 5.00
C VAL A 106 -2.66 4.20 5.82
N LEU A 107 -3.78 3.90 5.15
CA LEU A 107 -5.03 3.52 5.81
C LEU A 107 -5.04 2.06 6.28
N MET A 108 -4.19 1.21 5.72
CA MET A 108 -4.17 -0.25 5.90
C MET A 108 -5.43 -0.94 5.37
N GLY A 109 -5.94 -0.46 4.23
CA GLY A 109 -7.09 -0.99 3.53
C GLY A 109 -8.05 0.09 3.00
N ALA A 110 -9.22 -0.35 2.58
CA ALA A 110 -10.34 0.47 2.13
C ALA A 110 -11.63 0.04 2.81
N LEU A 111 -12.63 0.92 2.87
CA LEU A 111 -13.97 0.57 3.37
C LEU A 111 -14.59 -0.52 2.48
N SER A 112 -14.92 -1.65 3.05
CA SER A 112 -15.55 -2.79 2.37
C SER A 112 -16.57 -3.47 3.29
N PRO A 113 -17.82 -2.99 3.33
CA PRO A 113 -18.85 -3.57 4.17
C PRO A 113 -19.10 -5.06 3.89
N LEU A 114 -18.93 -5.49 2.63
CA LEU A 114 -19.07 -6.88 2.24
C LEU A 114 -17.99 -7.79 2.84
N GLN A 115 -16.81 -7.23 3.12
CA GLN A 115 -15.70 -7.93 3.77
C GLN A 115 -15.63 -7.64 5.28
N GLY A 116 -16.59 -6.89 5.83
CA GLY A 116 -16.63 -6.50 7.23
C GLY A 116 -15.60 -5.43 7.61
N VAL A 117 -15.01 -4.72 6.64
CA VAL A 117 -14.05 -3.65 6.90
C VAL A 117 -14.77 -2.31 7.03
N GLY A 118 -14.91 -1.84 8.26
CA GLY A 118 -15.47 -0.53 8.61
C GLY A 118 -14.39 0.52 8.88
N PRO A 119 -14.81 1.73 9.29
CA PRO A 119 -13.87 2.83 9.59
C PRO A 119 -12.91 2.55 10.76
N ASP A 120 -13.32 1.69 11.69
CA ASP A 120 -12.54 1.40 12.90
C ASP A 120 -11.38 0.42 12.63
N GLU A 121 -11.48 -0.39 11.58
CA GLU A 121 -10.42 -1.29 11.12
C GLU A 121 -9.32 -0.53 10.36
N LEU A 122 -9.62 0.69 9.89
CA LEU A 122 -8.70 1.52 9.13
C LEU A 122 -7.98 2.56 10.01
N LYS A 123 -6.84 3.04 9.54
CA LYS A 123 -6.04 4.08 10.23
C LYS A 123 -6.62 5.50 10.06
N ILE A 124 -7.96 5.63 10.02
CA ILE A 124 -8.66 6.91 9.83
C ILE A 124 -8.54 7.79 11.06
N LYS A 125 -8.68 7.22 12.27
CA LYS A 125 -8.58 7.98 13.53
C LYS A 125 -7.23 8.66 13.66
N SER A 126 -6.13 7.96 13.36
CA SER A 126 -4.78 8.53 13.42
C SER A 126 -4.56 9.64 12.37
N LEU A 127 -5.17 9.53 11.18
CA LEU A 127 -5.18 10.61 10.21
C LEU A 127 -5.87 11.86 10.75
N LEU A 128 -7.08 11.71 11.32
CA LEU A 128 -7.84 12.83 11.88
C LEU A 128 -7.11 13.51 13.04
N THR A 129 -6.51 12.74 13.93
CA THR A 129 -5.66 13.25 15.01
C THR A 129 -4.52 14.07 14.45
N ARG A 130 -3.77 13.54 13.49
CA ARG A 130 -2.64 14.21 12.84
C ARG A 130 -3.04 15.53 12.17
N VAL A 131 -4.21 15.58 11.53
CA VAL A 131 -4.75 16.81 10.92
C VAL A 131 -5.20 17.79 11.99
N GLY A 132 -5.83 17.30 13.06
CA GLY A 132 -6.30 18.11 14.19
C GLY A 132 -5.20 18.77 14.99
N GLU A 133 -3.97 18.23 15.02
CA GLU A 133 -2.78 18.84 15.60
C GLU A 133 -2.34 20.11 14.86
N GLY A 134 -2.84 20.31 13.65
CA GLY A 134 -2.61 21.50 12.84
C GLY A 134 -1.38 21.41 11.93
N GLY A 135 -1.22 22.44 11.10
CA GLY A 135 -0.07 22.55 10.17
C GLY A 135 -0.28 21.82 8.83
N VAL A 136 -1.33 21.01 8.65
CA VAL A 136 -1.66 20.39 7.37
C VAL A 136 -2.50 21.35 6.54
N GLU A 137 -2.05 21.61 5.30
CA GLU A 137 -2.72 22.51 4.36
C GLU A 137 -3.52 21.73 3.30
N GLU A 138 -2.98 20.59 2.85
CA GLU A 138 -3.64 19.78 1.81
C GLU A 138 -3.53 18.29 2.09
N ILE A 139 -4.62 17.58 1.82
CA ILE A 139 -4.70 16.12 1.80
C ILE A 139 -5.07 15.67 0.40
N ILE A 140 -4.20 14.86 -0.20
CA ILE A 140 -4.45 14.19 -1.48
C ILE A 140 -4.98 12.79 -1.18
N LEU A 141 -6.21 12.51 -1.56
CA LEU A 141 -6.78 11.17 -1.46
C LEU A 141 -6.35 10.35 -2.68
N ALA A 142 -5.46 9.38 -2.44
CA ALA A 142 -4.87 8.50 -3.44
C ALA A 142 -5.28 7.02 -3.22
N THR A 143 -6.54 6.81 -2.81
CA THR A 143 -7.15 5.47 -2.77
C THR A 143 -7.37 4.96 -4.19
N ASN A 144 -7.49 3.65 -4.36
CA ASN A 144 -7.66 3.03 -5.67
C ASN A 144 -8.94 3.54 -6.38
N PRO A 145 -8.96 3.61 -7.73
CA PRO A 145 -10.12 4.05 -8.50
C PRO A 145 -11.13 2.90 -8.71
N ASN A 146 -11.45 2.17 -7.64
CA ASN A 146 -12.48 1.13 -7.58
C ASN A 146 -13.60 1.55 -6.61
N VAL A 147 -14.64 0.74 -6.48
CA VAL A 147 -15.84 1.06 -5.68
C VAL A 147 -15.47 1.32 -4.21
N GLU A 148 -14.64 0.48 -3.62
CA GLU A 148 -14.22 0.59 -2.23
C GLU A 148 -13.33 1.82 -2.01
N GLY A 149 -12.39 2.07 -2.92
CA GLY A 149 -11.50 3.23 -2.83
C GLY A 149 -12.23 4.56 -3.03
N GLU A 150 -13.24 4.62 -3.91
CA GLU A 150 -14.11 5.79 -4.07
C GLU A 150 -14.98 6.02 -2.84
N ALA A 151 -15.60 4.97 -2.30
CA ALA A 151 -16.37 5.07 -1.06
C ALA A 151 -15.51 5.58 0.10
N THR A 152 -14.27 5.07 0.20
CA THR A 152 -13.29 5.49 1.20
C THR A 152 -12.90 6.96 1.02
N ALA A 153 -12.62 7.40 -0.21
CA ALA A 153 -12.29 8.79 -0.52
C ALA A 153 -13.44 9.74 -0.15
N LEU A 154 -14.68 9.41 -0.51
CA LEU A 154 -15.86 10.20 -0.17
C LEU A 154 -16.10 10.28 1.34
N TYR A 155 -15.90 9.16 2.05
CA TYR A 155 -16.01 9.11 3.50
C TYR A 155 -14.97 10.02 4.16
N LEU A 156 -13.69 9.89 3.77
CA LEU A 156 -12.61 10.74 4.27
C LEU A 156 -12.83 12.21 3.97
N ALA A 157 -13.28 12.55 2.75
CA ALA A 157 -13.56 13.94 2.37
C ALA A 157 -14.63 14.58 3.29
N ARG A 158 -15.66 13.82 3.69
CA ARG A 158 -16.70 14.30 4.62
C ARG A 158 -16.13 14.57 6.02
N LEU A 159 -15.17 13.78 6.49
CA LEU A 159 -14.54 13.96 7.80
C LEU A 159 -13.49 15.08 7.80
N LEU A 160 -12.75 15.25 6.71
CA LEU A 160 -11.60 16.14 6.64
C LEU A 160 -12.00 17.59 6.27
N LYS A 161 -12.99 17.79 5.39
CA LYS A 161 -13.44 19.13 4.99
C LYS A 161 -13.83 20.05 6.16
N PRO A 162 -14.55 19.56 7.20
CA PRO A 162 -14.87 20.40 8.37
C PRO A 162 -13.66 20.85 9.18
N LEU A 163 -12.51 20.18 9.04
CA LEU A 163 -11.25 20.54 9.70
C LEU A 163 -10.52 21.71 9.01
N GLY A 164 -11.07 22.25 7.92
CA GLY A 164 -10.52 23.41 7.22
C GLY A 164 -9.32 23.10 6.32
N VAL A 165 -8.99 21.83 6.09
CA VAL A 165 -7.92 21.43 5.17
C VAL A 165 -8.42 21.30 3.74
N ARG A 166 -7.58 21.62 2.77
CA ARG A 166 -7.87 21.35 1.36
C ARG A 166 -7.84 19.85 1.10
N VAL A 167 -8.90 19.29 0.56
CA VAL A 167 -8.99 17.87 0.22
C VAL A 167 -9.06 17.74 -1.31
N THR A 168 -8.09 17.05 -1.88
CA THR A 168 -7.98 16.79 -3.32
C THR A 168 -8.00 15.29 -3.58
N ARG A 169 -8.24 14.89 -4.84
CA ARG A 169 -8.25 13.50 -5.30
C ARG A 169 -7.21 13.35 -6.42
N ILE A 170 -6.50 12.23 -6.48
CA ILE A 170 -5.66 11.94 -7.65
C ILE A 170 -6.54 11.93 -8.92
N ALA A 171 -5.98 12.41 -10.03
CA ALA A 171 -6.66 12.42 -11.31
C ALA A 171 -6.97 10.99 -11.78
N MET A 172 -8.13 10.84 -12.42
CA MET A 172 -8.55 9.59 -13.05
C MET A 172 -8.73 9.84 -14.54
N GLY A 173 -8.45 8.83 -15.35
CA GLY A 173 -8.64 8.94 -16.79
C GLY A 173 -7.79 7.94 -17.56
N VAL A 174 -7.69 8.17 -18.88
CA VAL A 174 -6.95 7.32 -19.80
C VAL A 174 -5.46 7.33 -19.44
N PRO A 175 -4.82 6.17 -19.26
CA PRO A 175 -3.39 6.09 -18.94
C PRO A 175 -2.54 6.67 -20.08
N VAL A 176 -1.45 7.35 -19.72
CA VAL A 176 -0.48 7.86 -20.72
C VAL A 176 0.15 6.69 -21.48
N GLY A 177 0.16 6.79 -22.80
CA GLY A 177 0.71 5.76 -23.69
C GLY A 177 -0.28 4.66 -24.08
N SER A 178 -1.56 4.76 -23.69
CA SER A 178 -2.63 3.91 -24.21
C SER A 178 -3.45 4.64 -25.28
N ASP A 179 -3.96 3.89 -26.25
CA ASP A 179 -4.88 4.40 -27.26
C ASP A 179 -6.29 4.55 -26.66
N LEU A 180 -6.99 5.60 -27.06
CA LEU A 180 -8.33 5.92 -26.53
C LEU A 180 -9.35 4.80 -26.81
N GLU A 181 -9.19 4.08 -27.94
CA GLU A 181 -10.10 3.01 -28.38
C GLU A 181 -10.09 1.77 -27.46
N TYR A 182 -9.04 1.60 -26.63
CA TYR A 182 -8.94 0.48 -25.67
C TYR A 182 -9.41 0.85 -24.27
N ALA A 183 -9.76 2.11 -24.03
CA ALA A 183 -10.29 2.53 -22.73
C ALA A 183 -11.77 2.15 -22.60
N ASP A 184 -12.13 1.63 -21.43
CA ASP A 184 -13.54 1.35 -21.12
C ASP A 184 -14.36 2.63 -20.93
N GLU A 185 -15.69 2.51 -21.01
CA GLU A 185 -16.63 3.64 -20.96
C GLU A 185 -16.49 4.46 -19.66
N VAL A 186 -16.22 3.80 -18.52
CA VAL A 186 -16.08 4.46 -17.22
C VAL A 186 -14.80 5.30 -17.20
N THR A 187 -13.70 4.72 -17.70
CA THR A 187 -12.41 5.41 -17.82
C THR A 187 -12.52 6.65 -18.72
N ILE A 188 -13.19 6.54 -19.88
CA ILE A 188 -13.42 7.67 -20.78
C ILE A 188 -14.29 8.73 -20.10
N HIS A 189 -15.37 8.32 -19.44
CA HIS A 189 -16.25 9.24 -18.70
C HIS A 189 -15.46 10.05 -17.65
N LYS A 190 -14.63 9.37 -16.83
CA LYS A 190 -13.78 10.02 -15.83
C LYS A 190 -12.73 10.95 -16.44
N ALA A 191 -12.14 10.57 -17.57
CA ALA A 191 -11.23 11.45 -18.30
C ALA A 191 -11.91 12.73 -18.79
N MET A 192 -13.16 12.62 -19.30
CA MET A 192 -13.94 13.78 -19.76
C MET A 192 -14.39 14.67 -18.61
N GLU A 193 -14.77 14.09 -17.45
CA GLU A 193 -15.07 14.87 -16.25
C GLU A 193 -13.85 15.65 -15.75
N GLY A 194 -12.69 14.98 -15.70
CA GLY A 194 -11.43 15.53 -15.22
C GLY A 194 -10.62 16.34 -16.24
N ARG A 195 -11.18 16.65 -17.42
CA ARG A 195 -10.48 17.40 -18.48
C ARG A 195 -9.97 18.74 -17.99
N ARG A 196 -8.80 19.13 -18.46
CA ARG A 196 -8.16 20.42 -18.13
C ARG A 196 -8.14 21.33 -19.35
N GLU A 197 -8.14 22.62 -19.08
CA GLU A 197 -7.83 23.64 -20.08
C GLU A 197 -6.35 23.56 -20.47
N VAL A 198 -6.05 23.76 -21.77
CA VAL A 198 -4.70 23.65 -22.36
C VAL A 198 -4.18 25.03 -22.71
#